data_7615dd75a604103f06bba51623828da5
#
_entry.id   7615dd75a604103f06bba51623828da5
#
_cell.length_a   1.000
_cell.length_b   1.000
_cell.length_c   1.000
_cell.angle_alpha   90.00
_cell.angle_beta   90.00
_cell.angle_gamma   90.00
#
_symmetry.space_group_name_H-M   'P 1'
#
loop_
_entity.id
_entity.type
_entity.pdbx_description
1 polymer ?
#
loop_
_entity_poly.entity_id
_entity_poly.type
_entity_poly.pdbx_seq_one_letter_code
_entity_poly.pdbx_strand_id
1 'polypeptide(L)'
;YSPDSIGLDGVHLTIEAGEFVSIVGQSGTGKTTLVKLLIAEERPTSGTIEVGGWDITNIMHADIPLLRRQIGVIFQDFKLLTKKTVAENISFALQVAGEARARIREVVPNVLDIVGLKQKYGSYPYQLSGGEQQRVAIARSLVHRPKILVADEPTGNLDAINTHEIIEIMKKINGFGTTVVLVTHNREIVNHLKKRVVTLHGGKVIADEEKGKYRL
;
A
#
# COMPACT_ATOMS: atom_id res chain seq x y z
N TYR A 1 21.09 -5.89 0.35
CA TYR A 1 21.51 -5.68 1.75
C TYR A 1 22.97 -6.12 1.87
N SER A 2 23.79 -5.44 2.69
CA SER A 2 25.08 -5.98 3.05
C SER A 2 24.87 -7.26 3.88
N PRO A 3 25.82 -8.24 3.86
CA PRO A 3 25.67 -9.48 4.60
C PRO A 3 25.39 -9.30 6.11
N ASP A 4 25.73 -8.13 6.65
CA ASP A 4 25.59 -7.80 8.08
C ASP A 4 24.34 -6.95 8.39
N SER A 5 23.47 -6.64 7.41
CA SER A 5 22.29 -5.82 7.65
C SER A 5 21.07 -6.69 7.97
N ILE A 6 20.63 -6.66 9.21
CA ILE A 6 19.39 -7.30 9.66
C ILE A 6 18.22 -6.41 9.26
N GLY A 7 17.36 -6.90 8.37
CA GLY A 7 16.16 -6.18 7.96
C GLY A 7 15.04 -6.29 9.01
N LEU A 8 14.70 -7.51 9.40
CA LEU A 8 13.75 -7.85 10.48
C LEU A 8 14.32 -8.99 11.30
N ASP A 9 14.07 -9.00 12.60
CA ASP A 9 14.58 -10.00 13.56
C ASP A 9 13.48 -10.43 14.51
N GLY A 10 13.03 -11.68 14.39
CA GLY A 10 12.05 -12.29 15.30
C GLY A 10 10.72 -11.54 15.38
N VAL A 11 10.24 -11.00 14.26
CA VAL A 11 8.94 -10.30 14.21
C VAL A 11 7.80 -11.30 14.26
N HIS A 12 6.93 -11.14 15.27
CA HIS A 12 5.66 -11.83 15.39
C HIS A 12 4.54 -10.79 15.29
N LEU A 13 3.76 -10.84 14.22
CA LEU A 13 2.71 -9.86 13.95
C LEU A 13 1.55 -10.53 13.22
N THR A 14 0.35 -10.40 13.78
CA THR A 14 -0.90 -10.80 13.13
C THR A 14 -1.74 -9.56 12.85
N ILE A 15 -2.26 -9.43 11.64
CA ILE A 15 -3.16 -8.36 11.22
C ILE A 15 -4.44 -9.02 10.74
N GLU A 16 -5.57 -8.67 11.36
CA GLU A 16 -6.85 -9.27 11.04
C GLU A 16 -7.48 -8.70 9.76
N ALA A 17 -8.34 -9.49 9.13
CA ALA A 17 -9.05 -9.05 7.93
C ALA A 17 -9.93 -7.81 8.22
N GLY A 18 -9.84 -6.79 7.36
CA GLY A 18 -10.56 -5.52 7.53
C GLY A 18 -9.94 -4.56 8.55
N GLU A 19 -8.82 -4.92 9.16
CA GLU A 19 -8.11 -4.04 10.09
C GLU A 19 -7.42 -2.87 9.38
N PHE A 20 -7.29 -1.75 10.08
CA PHE A 20 -6.42 -0.64 9.70
C PHE A 20 -5.30 -0.56 10.73
N VAL A 21 -4.06 -0.86 10.31
CA VAL A 21 -2.88 -0.81 11.16
C VAL A 21 -1.84 0.16 10.60
N SER A 22 -1.23 0.93 11.49
CA SER A 22 -0.08 1.80 11.17
C SER A 22 1.21 1.13 11.67
N ILE A 23 2.16 0.90 10.77
CA ILE A 23 3.51 0.43 11.08
C ILE A 23 4.43 1.65 11.13
N VAL A 24 4.97 1.93 12.29
CA VAL A 24 5.79 3.12 12.54
C VAL A 24 7.21 2.77 12.97
N GLY A 25 8.14 3.70 12.80
CA GLY A 25 9.54 3.53 13.18
C GLY A 25 10.43 4.52 12.45
N GLN A 26 11.65 4.72 12.93
CA GLN A 26 12.66 5.56 12.28
C GLN A 26 13.05 4.98 10.91
N SER A 27 13.79 5.76 10.11
CA SER A 27 14.37 5.24 8.87
C SER A 27 15.33 4.07 9.17
N GLY A 28 15.30 3.04 8.33
CA GLY A 28 16.17 1.87 8.48
C GLY A 28 15.71 0.83 9.52
N THR A 29 14.54 0.97 10.14
CA THR A 29 14.04 0.02 11.16
C THR A 29 13.38 -1.25 10.59
N GLY A 30 13.43 -1.48 9.28
CA GLY A 30 12.88 -2.69 8.64
C GLY A 30 11.48 -2.52 8.00
N LYS A 31 10.87 -1.32 8.04
CA LYS A 31 9.52 -1.08 7.50
C LYS A 31 9.39 -1.45 6.01
N THR A 32 10.30 -0.97 5.18
CA THR A 32 10.33 -1.29 3.74
C THR A 32 10.63 -2.78 3.49
N THR A 33 11.44 -3.40 4.34
CA THR A 33 11.68 -4.86 4.29
C THR A 33 10.39 -5.62 4.58
N LEU A 34 9.60 -5.19 5.58
CA LEU A 34 8.29 -5.77 5.86
C LEU A 34 7.36 -5.67 4.64
N VAL A 35 7.28 -4.48 4.01
CA VAL A 35 6.49 -4.31 2.77
C VAL A 35 6.93 -5.26 1.68
N LYS A 36 8.23 -5.38 1.42
CA LYS A 36 8.78 -6.28 0.40
C LYS A 36 8.48 -7.75 0.66
N LEU A 37 8.52 -8.17 1.92
CA LEU A 37 8.15 -9.52 2.32
C LEU A 37 6.65 -9.77 2.07
N LEU A 38 5.77 -8.84 2.45
CA LEU A 38 4.32 -8.98 2.24
C LEU A 38 3.92 -9.12 0.77
N ILE A 39 4.66 -8.51 -0.15
CA ILE A 39 4.39 -8.58 -1.60
C ILE A 39 5.24 -9.63 -2.33
N ALA A 40 5.95 -10.48 -1.58
CA ALA A 40 6.88 -11.48 -2.09
C ALA A 40 7.90 -10.89 -3.10
N GLU A 41 8.44 -9.70 -2.79
CA GLU A 41 9.60 -9.11 -3.49
C GLU A 41 10.90 -9.63 -2.87
N GLU A 42 10.88 -9.89 -1.55
CA GLU A 42 11.94 -10.54 -0.78
C GLU A 42 11.41 -11.80 -0.13
N ARG A 43 12.30 -12.70 0.27
CA ARG A 43 11.95 -13.91 1.02
C ARG A 43 12.50 -13.84 2.44
N PRO A 44 11.79 -14.40 3.44
CA PRO A 44 12.34 -14.48 4.79
C PRO A 44 13.53 -15.44 4.81
N THR A 45 14.54 -15.12 5.60
CA THR A 45 15.69 -16.01 5.85
C THR A 45 15.29 -17.17 6.78
N SER A 46 14.34 -16.91 7.68
CA SER A 46 13.76 -17.90 8.59
C SER A 46 12.36 -17.46 9.02
N GLY A 47 11.59 -18.36 9.60
CA GLY A 47 10.20 -18.13 9.99
C GLY A 47 9.22 -18.32 8.83
N THR A 48 7.96 -17.91 9.04
CA THR A 48 6.87 -18.10 8.09
C THR A 48 6.10 -16.81 7.87
N ILE A 49 5.55 -16.64 6.68
CA ILE A 49 4.70 -15.50 6.32
C ILE A 49 3.45 -16.02 5.64
N GLU A 50 2.29 -15.65 6.21
CA GLU A 50 0.98 -15.90 5.60
C GLU A 50 0.33 -14.57 5.23
N VAL A 51 -0.20 -14.44 4.02
CA VAL A 51 -0.90 -13.25 3.53
C VAL A 51 -2.20 -13.65 2.84
N GLY A 52 -3.32 -13.24 3.43
CA GLY A 52 -4.66 -13.49 2.87
C GLY A 52 -4.99 -14.97 2.68
N GLY A 53 -4.48 -15.86 3.55
CA GLY A 53 -4.63 -17.30 3.51
C GLY A 53 -3.61 -18.01 2.60
N TRP A 54 -2.60 -17.29 2.12
CA TRP A 54 -1.50 -17.86 1.34
C TRP A 54 -0.24 -17.95 2.18
N ASP A 55 0.32 -19.15 2.35
CA ASP A 55 1.71 -19.27 2.82
C ASP A 55 2.65 -18.80 1.70
N ILE A 56 3.27 -17.64 1.92
CA ILE A 56 4.18 -17.01 0.96
C ILE A 56 5.65 -17.21 1.31
N THR A 57 5.95 -17.95 2.37
CA THR A 57 7.32 -18.19 2.87
C THR A 57 8.24 -18.65 1.75
N ASN A 58 7.78 -19.63 0.96
CA ASN A 58 8.51 -20.17 -0.18
C ASN A 58 7.66 -20.16 -1.47
N ILE A 59 6.85 -19.12 -1.66
CA ILE A 59 5.94 -19.01 -2.80
C ILE A 59 6.67 -19.23 -4.14
N MET A 60 6.06 -19.99 -5.04
CA MET A 60 6.60 -20.22 -6.39
C MET A 60 6.50 -18.95 -7.22
N HIS A 61 7.48 -18.69 -8.08
CA HIS A 61 7.48 -17.53 -8.97
C HIS A 61 6.21 -17.40 -9.82
N ALA A 62 5.65 -18.54 -10.25
CA ALA A 62 4.42 -18.58 -11.02
C ALA A 62 3.19 -18.05 -10.25
N ASP A 63 3.19 -18.16 -8.92
CA ASP A 63 2.06 -17.77 -8.06
C ASP A 63 2.16 -16.33 -7.56
N ILE A 64 3.34 -15.71 -7.61
CA ILE A 64 3.55 -14.32 -7.18
C ILE A 64 2.58 -13.34 -7.88
N PRO A 65 2.31 -13.41 -9.20
CA PRO A 65 1.34 -12.53 -9.83
C PRO A 65 -0.09 -12.71 -9.29
N LEU A 66 -0.47 -13.92 -8.89
CA LEU A 66 -1.79 -14.21 -8.32
C LEU A 66 -1.92 -13.61 -6.90
N LEU A 67 -0.87 -13.77 -6.07
CA LEU A 67 -0.77 -13.10 -4.76
C LEU A 67 -0.90 -11.59 -4.91
N ARG A 68 -0.07 -10.98 -5.80
CA ARG A 68 -0.03 -9.52 -5.99
C ARG A 68 -1.34 -8.92 -6.51
N ARG A 69 -2.22 -9.70 -7.15
CA ARG A 69 -3.57 -9.25 -7.49
C ARG A 69 -4.47 -9.08 -6.27
N GLN A 70 -4.17 -9.76 -5.16
CA GLN A 70 -4.93 -9.63 -3.91
C GLN A 70 -4.38 -8.51 -3.02
N ILE A 71 -3.24 -7.92 -3.38
CA ILE A 71 -2.57 -6.87 -2.62
C ILE A 71 -2.47 -5.62 -3.48
N GLY A 72 -3.11 -4.54 -3.07
CA GLY A 72 -2.85 -3.21 -3.62
C GLY A 72 -1.60 -2.63 -2.97
N VAL A 73 -0.69 -2.08 -3.75
CA VAL A 73 0.52 -1.44 -3.21
C VAL A 73 0.58 0.01 -3.64
N ILE A 74 0.83 0.90 -2.67
CA ILE A 74 1.05 2.32 -2.87
C ILE A 74 2.47 2.63 -2.40
N PHE A 75 3.28 3.24 -3.25
CA PHE A 75 4.64 3.64 -2.94
C PHE A 75 4.73 5.17 -2.77
N GLN A 76 5.75 5.62 -2.06
CA GLN A 76 6.08 7.04 -1.92
C GLN A 76 6.34 7.72 -3.27
N ASP A 77 7.03 7.04 -4.18
CA ASP A 77 7.31 7.50 -5.56
C ASP A 77 6.18 7.05 -6.47
N PHE A 78 5.08 7.60 -6.54
CA PHE A 78 3.87 7.30 -7.33
C PHE A 78 4.02 6.16 -8.38
N LYS A 79 5.20 5.96 -8.96
CA LYS A 79 5.56 4.93 -9.98
C LYS A 79 4.57 4.90 -11.14
N LEU A 80 4.15 6.08 -11.61
CA LEU A 80 3.25 6.20 -12.75
C LEU A 80 4.01 6.02 -14.07
N LEU A 81 3.30 5.46 -15.05
CA LEU A 81 3.77 5.36 -16.42
C LEU A 81 3.65 6.74 -17.08
N THR A 82 4.76 7.47 -17.17
CA THR A 82 4.80 8.89 -17.55
C THR A 82 4.30 9.17 -18.96
N LYS A 83 4.42 8.20 -19.89
CA LYS A 83 3.96 8.28 -21.29
C LYS A 83 2.53 7.78 -21.49
N LYS A 84 1.80 7.48 -20.43
CA LYS A 84 0.42 7.02 -20.45
C LYS A 84 -0.48 7.98 -19.69
N THR A 85 -1.71 8.12 -20.17
CA THR A 85 -2.74 8.92 -19.48
C THR A 85 -3.10 8.30 -18.14
N VAL A 86 -3.87 9.04 -17.34
CA VAL A 86 -4.44 8.56 -16.07
C VAL A 86 -5.23 7.27 -16.29
N ALA A 87 -6.15 7.28 -17.26
CA ALA A 87 -6.95 6.09 -17.57
C ALA A 87 -6.09 4.91 -18.00
N GLU A 88 -5.07 5.13 -18.82
CA GLU A 88 -4.16 4.08 -19.27
C GLU A 88 -3.29 3.54 -18.15
N ASN A 89 -2.85 4.37 -17.19
CA ASN A 89 -2.14 3.92 -15.99
C ASN A 89 -2.96 2.92 -15.18
N ILE A 90 -4.25 3.21 -15.01
CA ILE A 90 -5.16 2.34 -14.26
C ILE A 90 -5.53 1.11 -15.10
N SER A 91 -5.84 1.30 -16.40
CA SER A 91 -6.18 0.21 -17.32
C SER A 91 -5.06 -0.82 -17.45
N PHE A 92 -3.80 -0.36 -17.41
CA PHE A 92 -2.63 -1.23 -17.56
C PHE A 92 -2.62 -2.36 -16.53
N ALA A 93 -2.96 -2.09 -15.28
CA ALA A 93 -3.03 -3.10 -14.24
C ALA A 93 -4.06 -4.20 -14.59
N LEU A 94 -5.25 -3.81 -15.07
CA LEU A 94 -6.27 -4.75 -15.50
C LEU A 94 -5.89 -5.52 -16.77
N GLN A 95 -5.20 -4.87 -17.72
CA GLN A 95 -4.70 -5.52 -18.93
C GLN A 95 -3.68 -6.62 -18.60
N VAL A 96 -2.74 -6.34 -17.69
CA VAL A 96 -1.76 -7.33 -17.19
C VAL A 96 -2.45 -8.50 -16.49
N ALA A 97 -3.58 -8.24 -15.84
CA ALA A 97 -4.39 -9.30 -15.23
C ALA A 97 -5.19 -10.15 -16.23
N GLY A 98 -5.21 -9.76 -17.52
CA GLY A 98 -5.96 -10.46 -18.56
C GLY A 98 -7.45 -10.09 -18.60
N GLU A 99 -7.86 -8.96 -17.98
CA GLU A 99 -9.26 -8.53 -17.96
C GLU A 99 -9.78 -8.12 -19.35
N ALA A 100 -11.02 -8.44 -19.60
CA ALA A 100 -11.69 -8.08 -20.86
C ALA A 100 -11.81 -6.56 -21.04
N ARG A 101 -11.68 -6.06 -22.27
CA ARG A 101 -11.79 -4.63 -22.59
C ARG A 101 -13.11 -4.00 -22.13
N ALA A 102 -14.21 -4.74 -22.15
CA ALA A 102 -15.51 -4.27 -21.66
C ALA A 102 -15.45 -3.97 -20.17
N ARG A 103 -14.84 -4.88 -19.38
CA ARG A 103 -14.65 -4.72 -17.94
C ARG A 103 -13.75 -3.54 -17.60
N ILE A 104 -12.65 -3.37 -18.35
CA ILE A 104 -11.72 -2.23 -18.16
C ILE A 104 -12.47 -0.90 -18.37
N ARG A 105 -13.28 -0.78 -19.42
CA ARG A 105 -14.08 0.43 -19.71
C ARG A 105 -15.11 0.75 -18.64
N GLU A 106 -15.62 -0.26 -17.96
CA GLU A 106 -16.56 -0.10 -16.85
C GLU A 106 -15.84 0.31 -15.55
N VAL A 107 -14.75 -0.38 -15.20
CA VAL A 107 -14.09 -0.24 -13.90
C VAL A 107 -13.29 1.06 -13.77
N VAL A 108 -12.56 1.46 -14.81
CA VAL A 108 -11.63 2.60 -14.74
C VAL A 108 -12.33 3.92 -14.37
N PRO A 109 -13.47 4.31 -14.99
CA PRO A 109 -14.18 5.53 -14.58
C PRO A 109 -14.70 5.46 -13.14
N ASN A 110 -15.17 4.29 -12.68
CA ASN A 110 -15.69 4.10 -11.32
C ASN A 110 -14.59 4.25 -10.26
N VAL A 111 -13.40 3.70 -10.53
CA VAL A 111 -12.27 3.85 -9.60
C VAL A 111 -11.76 5.29 -9.58
N LEU A 112 -11.74 5.98 -10.72
CA LEU A 112 -11.40 7.40 -10.79
C LEU A 112 -12.40 8.28 -10.03
N ASP A 113 -13.67 7.90 -9.99
CA ASP A 113 -14.69 8.60 -9.20
C ASP A 113 -14.43 8.45 -7.69
N ILE A 114 -14.04 7.25 -7.23
CA ILE A 114 -13.68 6.99 -5.83
C ILE A 114 -12.56 7.92 -5.33
N VAL A 115 -11.58 8.21 -6.19
CA VAL A 115 -10.43 9.06 -5.85
C VAL A 115 -10.59 10.53 -6.29
N GLY A 116 -11.77 10.91 -6.80
CA GLY A 116 -12.09 12.29 -7.20
C GLY A 116 -11.34 12.79 -8.44
N LEU A 117 -10.97 11.90 -9.38
CA LEU A 117 -10.17 12.24 -10.56
C LEU A 117 -10.87 11.95 -11.90
N LYS A 118 -12.20 11.85 -11.91
CA LYS A 118 -12.96 11.54 -13.12
C LYS A 118 -12.69 12.51 -14.27
N GLN A 119 -12.52 13.81 -13.97
CA GLN A 119 -12.24 14.87 -14.95
C GLN A 119 -10.80 14.78 -15.52
N LYS A 120 -9.92 14.04 -14.88
CA LYS A 120 -8.51 13.87 -15.27
C LYS A 120 -8.26 12.61 -16.09
N TYR A 121 -9.32 11.94 -16.55
CA TYR A 121 -9.27 10.66 -17.28
C TYR A 121 -8.22 10.64 -18.41
N GLY A 122 -8.20 11.70 -19.25
CA GLY A 122 -7.29 11.84 -20.39
C GLY A 122 -5.98 12.59 -20.08
N SER A 123 -5.77 13.05 -18.84
CA SER A 123 -4.57 13.80 -18.46
C SER A 123 -3.35 12.88 -18.37
N TYR A 124 -2.16 13.43 -18.60
CA TYR A 124 -0.89 12.74 -18.36
C TYR A 124 -0.34 13.06 -16.97
N PRO A 125 0.52 12.20 -16.37
CA PRO A 125 1.09 12.42 -15.04
C PRO A 125 1.74 13.78 -14.85
N TYR A 126 2.45 14.31 -15.85
CA TYR A 126 3.10 15.63 -15.78
C TYR A 126 2.12 16.83 -15.72
N GLN A 127 0.83 16.59 -15.99
CA GLN A 127 -0.24 17.59 -15.91
C GLN A 127 -0.96 17.57 -14.55
N LEU A 128 -0.51 16.72 -13.62
CA LEU A 128 -1.13 16.48 -12.33
C LEU A 128 -0.26 17.05 -11.19
N SER A 129 -0.92 17.55 -10.15
CA SER A 129 -0.25 17.84 -8.87
C SER A 129 0.25 16.54 -8.21
N GLY A 130 1.16 16.62 -7.24
CA GLY A 130 1.65 15.47 -6.49
C GLY A 130 0.52 14.69 -5.81
N GLY A 131 -0.44 15.37 -5.20
CA GLY A 131 -1.62 14.75 -4.61
C GLY A 131 -2.51 14.05 -5.63
N GLU A 132 -2.71 14.64 -6.83
CA GLU A 132 -3.44 13.99 -7.91
C GLU A 132 -2.69 12.75 -8.42
N GLN A 133 -1.37 12.80 -8.57
CA GLN A 133 -0.55 11.64 -8.96
C GLN A 133 -0.67 10.50 -7.95
N GLN A 134 -0.65 10.82 -6.65
CA GLN A 134 -0.85 9.82 -5.59
C GLN A 134 -2.26 9.21 -5.65
N ARG A 135 -3.29 10.01 -5.89
CA ARG A 135 -4.65 9.48 -6.10
C ARG A 135 -4.76 8.56 -7.31
N VAL A 136 -4.00 8.82 -8.40
CA VAL A 136 -3.90 7.89 -9.54
C VAL A 136 -3.21 6.58 -9.12
N ALA A 137 -2.13 6.64 -8.33
CA ALA A 137 -1.45 5.46 -7.82
C ALA A 137 -2.38 4.61 -6.93
N ILE A 138 -3.16 5.26 -6.07
CA ILE A 138 -4.20 4.60 -5.26
C ILE A 138 -5.26 3.96 -6.17
N ALA A 139 -5.81 4.71 -7.15
CA ALA A 139 -6.79 4.18 -8.08
C ALA A 139 -6.27 2.93 -8.80
N ARG A 140 -5.01 2.96 -9.27
CA ARG A 140 -4.36 1.80 -9.90
C ARG A 140 -4.24 0.61 -8.96
N SER A 141 -3.97 0.83 -7.68
CA SER A 141 -3.87 -0.26 -6.69
C SER A 141 -5.22 -0.90 -6.35
N LEU A 142 -6.33 -0.19 -6.59
CA LEU A 142 -7.69 -0.63 -6.23
C LEU A 142 -8.43 -1.40 -7.33
N VAL A 143 -7.97 -1.32 -8.60
CA VAL A 143 -8.73 -1.85 -9.75
C VAL A 143 -8.99 -3.36 -9.68
N HIS A 144 -8.13 -4.10 -8.99
CA HIS A 144 -8.26 -5.54 -8.76
C HIS A 144 -9.16 -5.89 -7.56
N ARG A 145 -9.73 -4.88 -6.87
CA ARG A 145 -10.46 -5.06 -5.60
C ARG A 145 -9.63 -5.85 -4.58
N PRO A 146 -8.43 -5.38 -4.24
CA PRO A 146 -7.53 -6.11 -3.36
C PRO A 146 -8.16 -6.30 -1.98
N LYS A 147 -7.83 -7.42 -1.34
CA LYS A 147 -8.22 -7.68 0.06
C LYS A 147 -7.35 -6.90 1.04
N ILE A 148 -6.12 -6.59 0.62
CA ILE A 148 -5.12 -5.91 1.45
C ILE A 148 -4.57 -4.73 0.65
N LEU A 149 -4.47 -3.57 1.29
CA LEU A 149 -3.80 -2.38 0.77
C LEU A 149 -2.58 -2.09 1.63
N VAL A 150 -1.39 -2.20 1.04
CA VAL A 150 -0.12 -1.85 1.68
C VAL A 150 0.33 -0.50 1.14
N ALA A 151 0.52 0.48 2.01
CA ALA A 151 0.94 1.82 1.63
C ALA A 151 2.26 2.17 2.33
N ASP A 152 3.34 2.27 1.56
CA ASP A 152 4.68 2.60 2.03
C ASP A 152 4.94 4.10 1.85
N GLU A 153 4.90 4.86 2.95
CA GLU A 153 5.06 6.32 3.00
C GLU A 153 4.20 7.09 1.98
N PRO A 154 2.89 6.81 1.89
CA PRO A 154 2.06 7.29 0.78
C PRO A 154 1.88 8.82 0.74
N THR A 155 2.31 9.52 1.77
CA THR A 155 2.16 10.98 1.93
C THR A 155 3.48 11.71 2.09
N GLY A 156 4.61 11.02 1.96
CA GLY A 156 5.95 11.57 2.22
C GLY A 156 6.34 12.75 1.34
N ASN A 157 5.73 12.88 0.15
CA ASN A 157 6.01 13.93 -0.82
C ASN A 157 4.84 14.93 -1.00
N LEU A 158 3.89 14.97 -0.03
CA LEU A 158 2.66 15.74 -0.14
C LEU A 158 2.57 16.83 0.94
N ASP A 159 1.89 17.92 0.61
CA ASP A 159 1.48 18.92 1.59
C ASP A 159 0.40 18.43 2.55
N ALA A 160 0.08 19.19 3.58
CA ALA A 160 -0.87 18.81 4.62
C ALA A 160 -2.29 18.57 4.09
N ILE A 161 -2.74 19.36 3.09
CA ILE A 161 -4.08 19.22 2.52
C ILE A 161 -4.19 17.91 1.76
N ASN A 162 -3.27 17.67 0.81
CA ASN A 162 -3.24 16.43 0.05
C ASN A 162 -3.03 15.21 0.95
N THR A 163 -2.19 15.33 1.99
CA THR A 163 -2.00 14.28 3.00
C THR A 163 -3.32 13.88 3.65
N HIS A 164 -4.10 14.87 4.10
CA HIS A 164 -5.41 14.61 4.72
C HIS A 164 -6.36 13.90 3.74
N GLU A 165 -6.46 14.36 2.49
CA GLU A 165 -7.29 13.73 1.47
C GLU A 165 -6.90 12.27 1.21
N ILE A 166 -5.60 11.96 1.11
CA ILE A 166 -5.12 10.59 0.93
C ILE A 166 -5.51 9.69 2.09
N ILE A 167 -5.37 10.19 3.32
CA ILE A 167 -5.75 9.43 4.52
C ILE A 167 -7.26 9.17 4.57
N GLU A 168 -8.10 10.15 4.21
CA GLU A 168 -9.54 9.96 4.15
C GLU A 168 -9.95 8.94 3.06
N ILE A 169 -9.28 8.93 1.91
CA ILE A 169 -9.48 7.89 0.88
C ILE A 169 -9.12 6.51 1.46
N MET A 170 -7.99 6.37 2.16
CA MET A 170 -7.59 5.09 2.77
C MET A 170 -8.58 4.62 3.85
N LYS A 171 -9.10 5.53 4.67
CA LYS A 171 -10.17 5.24 5.65
C LYS A 171 -11.44 4.75 4.96
N LYS A 172 -11.83 5.40 3.86
CA LYS A 172 -12.99 4.99 3.06
C LYS A 172 -12.79 3.58 2.46
N ILE A 173 -11.60 3.28 1.93
CA ILE A 173 -11.23 1.96 1.41
C ILE A 173 -11.33 0.90 2.52
N ASN A 174 -10.80 1.19 3.71
CA ASN A 174 -10.91 0.30 4.86
C ASN A 174 -12.37 0.10 5.28
N GLY A 175 -13.19 1.15 5.24
CA GLY A 175 -14.63 1.07 5.52
C GLY A 175 -15.40 0.14 4.58
N PHE A 176 -14.86 -0.16 3.40
CA PHE A 176 -15.40 -1.20 2.49
C PHE A 176 -14.89 -2.61 2.78
N GLY A 177 -14.14 -2.81 3.87
CA GLY A 177 -13.65 -4.11 4.32
C GLY A 177 -12.24 -4.48 3.85
N THR A 178 -11.54 -3.60 3.13
CA THR A 178 -10.13 -3.83 2.76
C THR A 178 -9.24 -3.66 3.99
N THR A 179 -8.35 -4.62 4.25
CA THR A 179 -7.30 -4.49 5.26
C THR A 179 -6.30 -3.43 4.81
N VAL A 180 -5.94 -2.48 5.68
CA VAL A 180 -4.99 -1.40 5.34
C VAL A 180 -3.77 -1.48 6.24
N VAL A 181 -2.60 -1.63 5.63
CA VAL A 181 -1.30 -1.57 6.29
C VAL A 181 -0.61 -0.27 5.86
N LEU A 182 -0.64 0.73 6.72
CA LEU A 182 -0.01 2.03 6.49
C LEU A 182 1.38 2.04 7.14
N VAL A 183 2.42 2.09 6.32
CA VAL A 183 3.80 2.30 6.78
C VAL A 183 4.11 3.78 6.71
N THR A 184 4.44 4.40 7.84
CA THR A 184 4.74 5.83 7.87
C THR A 184 5.57 6.23 9.09
N HIS A 185 6.31 7.32 8.95
CA HIS A 185 6.97 8.00 10.07
C HIS A 185 6.25 9.29 10.48
N ASN A 186 5.11 9.62 9.86
CA ASN A 186 4.35 10.83 10.15
C ASN A 186 3.50 10.68 11.42
N ARG A 187 3.94 11.33 12.51
CA ARG A 187 3.27 11.29 13.83
C ARG A 187 1.85 11.87 13.82
N GLU A 188 1.63 12.92 13.06
CA GLU A 188 0.33 13.60 13.01
C GLU A 188 -0.73 12.70 12.41
N ILE A 189 -0.41 12.02 11.31
CA ILE A 189 -1.30 11.05 10.66
C ILE A 189 -1.67 9.92 11.63
N VAL A 190 -0.67 9.30 12.25
CA VAL A 190 -0.87 8.16 13.15
C VAL A 190 -1.76 8.56 14.34
N ASN A 191 -1.45 9.70 14.96
CA ASN A 191 -2.21 10.21 16.10
C ASN A 191 -3.64 10.63 15.73
N HIS A 192 -3.86 11.10 14.49
CA HIS A 192 -5.18 11.47 13.99
C HIS A 192 -6.04 10.23 13.69
N LEU A 193 -5.45 9.17 13.15
CA LEU A 193 -6.13 7.94 12.76
C LEU A 193 -6.76 7.19 13.95
N LYS A 194 -6.11 7.21 15.12
CA LYS A 194 -6.54 6.50 16.35
C LYS A 194 -6.85 5.01 16.10
N LYS A 195 -6.06 4.38 15.24
CA LYS A 195 -6.11 2.96 14.89
C LYS A 195 -4.96 2.23 15.57
N ARG A 196 -4.85 0.91 15.35
CA ARG A 196 -3.72 0.11 15.84
C ARG A 196 -2.42 0.64 15.32
N VAL A 197 -1.41 0.69 16.20
CA VAL A 197 -0.07 1.16 15.90
C VAL A 197 0.94 0.11 16.34
N VAL A 198 1.73 -0.36 15.39
CA VAL A 198 2.85 -1.27 15.63
C VAL A 198 4.15 -0.51 15.43
N THR A 199 4.99 -0.47 16.44
CA THR A 199 6.28 0.24 16.40
C THR A 199 7.42 -0.71 16.13
N LEU A 200 8.16 -0.45 15.04
CA LEU A 200 9.38 -1.16 14.69
C LEU A 200 10.62 -0.36 15.11
N HIS A 201 11.57 -1.05 15.75
CA HIS A 201 12.88 -0.52 16.10
C HIS A 201 13.94 -1.62 15.98
N GLY A 202 15.05 -1.33 15.27
CA GLY A 202 16.13 -2.31 15.09
C GLY A 202 15.66 -3.66 14.51
N GLY A 203 14.71 -3.65 13.60
CA GLY A 203 14.14 -4.87 13.00
C GLY A 203 13.14 -5.64 13.87
N LYS A 204 12.79 -5.15 15.05
CA LYS A 204 11.88 -5.81 16.01
C LYS A 204 10.61 -5.01 16.25
N VAL A 205 9.53 -5.70 16.60
CA VAL A 205 8.32 -5.06 17.15
C VAL A 205 8.59 -4.76 18.62
N ILE A 206 8.58 -3.47 18.98
CA ILE A 206 8.78 -3.02 20.36
C ILE A 206 7.50 -2.57 21.06
N ALA A 207 6.45 -2.28 20.28
CA ALA A 207 5.12 -1.94 20.81
C ALA A 207 4.06 -2.32 19.80
N ASP A 208 2.88 -2.72 20.28
CA ASP A 208 1.68 -3.02 19.51
C ASP A 208 0.46 -2.58 20.34
N GLU A 209 -0.19 -1.50 19.90
CA GLU A 209 -1.25 -0.82 20.64
C GLU A 209 -2.52 -0.69 19.77
N GLU A 210 -3.67 -1.22 20.20
CA GLU A 210 -4.93 -1.20 19.44
C GLU A 210 -5.43 0.21 19.09
N LYS A 211 -5.22 1.18 19.98
CA LYS A 211 -5.49 2.62 19.78
C LYS A 211 -4.24 3.41 20.15
N GLY A 212 -3.17 3.09 19.42
CA GLY A 212 -1.85 3.61 19.72
C GLY A 212 -1.66 5.07 19.32
N LYS A 213 -0.61 5.64 19.91
CA LYS A 213 -0.01 6.89 19.47
C LYS A 213 1.41 6.60 19.00
N TYR A 214 1.91 7.44 18.12
CA TYR A 214 3.30 7.35 17.72
C TYR A 214 4.20 7.64 18.95
N ARG A 215 4.95 6.63 19.39
CA ARG A 215 5.90 6.72 20.51
C ARG A 215 7.29 6.30 20.03
N LEU A 216 8.11 7.25 19.65
CA LEU A 216 9.57 7.10 19.46
C LEU A 216 10.27 8.36 19.92
#